data_3a1b386dc838ca59aec03f904376771d
#
_entry.id   3a1b386dc838ca59aec03f904376771d
#
_cell.length_a   1.000
_cell.length_b   1.000
_cell.length_c   1.000
_cell.angle_alpha   90.00
_cell.angle_beta   90.00
_cell.angle_gamma   90.00
#
_symmetry.space_group_name_H-M   'P 1'
#
loop_
_entity.id
_entity.type
_entity.pdbx_description
1 polymer ?
#
loop_
_entity_poly.entity_id
_entity_poly.type
_entity_poly.pdbx_seq_one_letter_code
_entity_poly.pdbx_strand_id
1 'polypeptide(L)'
;KRQSLTVPQGAIYGLVGPNGAGKSTLLRHLTGVYRQDSGTVSVDGADVWENVAVKQRIASIPDDWHYFMQSSIRDMMKFYRGFYPQFNMERYEKLRGVFSLDEKQLIRRLSKGMQKQAAFWIAMCCMPDYLILDEPVDGLDPVMRRQVWSLIMQDVAERGTTVLVSSHNLRELEDVCDHVGIMNKGKVLLERSLSELQENTVKMQIVFRGEGAPELPAGLNLLHESHLGRVFTIIFRGNTQQITERLAALDPVYMEAVPLTLEEIFIYELGGADYAVRDIVL
;
A
#
# COMPACT_ATOMS: atom_id res chain seq x y z
N LYS A 1 -19.83 -3.70 -12.43
CA LYS A 1 -20.28 -2.76 -11.38
C LYS A 1 -19.44 -1.50 -11.51
N ARG A 2 -20.06 -0.30 -11.48
CA ARG A 2 -19.31 0.96 -11.54
C ARG A 2 -18.45 1.07 -10.29
N GLN A 3 -17.16 1.34 -10.47
CA GLN A 3 -16.20 1.66 -9.43
C GLN A 3 -15.50 2.92 -9.84
N SER A 4 -15.14 3.73 -8.88
CA SER A 4 -14.28 4.89 -9.07
C SER A 4 -13.12 4.74 -8.10
N LEU A 5 -11.90 4.92 -8.58
CA LEU A 5 -10.69 4.99 -7.80
C LEU A 5 -9.87 6.15 -8.36
N THR A 6 -9.34 6.98 -7.49
CA THR A 6 -8.48 8.10 -7.90
C THR A 6 -7.17 8.02 -7.12
N VAL A 7 -6.07 7.90 -7.83
CA VAL A 7 -4.72 7.90 -7.23
C VAL A 7 -4.14 9.30 -7.38
N PRO A 8 -3.86 10.03 -6.29
CA PRO A 8 -3.24 11.34 -6.36
C PRO A 8 -1.83 11.27 -6.94
N GLN A 9 -1.44 12.29 -7.69
CA GLN A 9 -0.11 12.37 -8.27
C GLN A 9 0.96 12.48 -7.19
N GLY A 10 2.06 11.74 -7.35
CA GLY A 10 3.17 11.73 -6.39
C GLY A 10 2.87 11.01 -5.06
N ALA A 11 1.73 10.34 -4.94
CA ALA A 11 1.38 9.56 -3.77
C ALA A 11 1.73 8.08 -3.91
N ILE A 12 1.88 7.40 -2.77
CA ILE A 12 1.88 5.94 -2.68
C ILE A 12 0.50 5.51 -2.23
N TYR A 13 -0.25 4.90 -3.14
CA TYR A 13 -1.62 4.45 -2.88
C TYR A 13 -1.65 2.93 -2.67
N GLY A 14 -2.10 2.50 -1.49
CA GLY A 14 -2.31 1.10 -1.14
C GLY A 14 -3.72 0.61 -1.48
N LEU A 15 -3.85 -0.37 -2.35
CA LEU A 15 -5.10 -1.06 -2.66
C LEU A 15 -5.16 -2.38 -1.89
N VAL A 16 -5.95 -2.42 -0.84
CA VAL A 16 -6.02 -3.56 0.09
C VAL A 16 -7.30 -4.35 -0.10
N GLY A 17 -7.20 -5.65 0.09
CA GLY A 17 -8.37 -6.53 0.08
C GLY A 17 -7.99 -8.01 0.01
N PRO A 18 -8.92 -8.92 0.37
CA PRO A 18 -8.66 -10.34 0.35
C PRO A 18 -8.37 -10.87 -1.06
N ASN A 19 -7.85 -12.08 -1.11
CA ASN A 19 -7.67 -12.77 -2.37
C ASN A 19 -9.02 -12.92 -3.09
N GLY A 20 -9.03 -12.64 -4.39
CA GLY A 20 -10.26 -12.62 -5.18
C GLY A 20 -11.10 -11.33 -5.06
N ALA A 21 -10.66 -10.32 -4.31
CA ALA A 21 -11.36 -9.03 -4.22
C ALA A 21 -11.44 -8.27 -5.55
N GLY A 22 -10.54 -8.59 -6.51
CA GLY A 22 -10.48 -7.95 -7.83
C GLY A 22 -9.30 -6.98 -8.00
N LYS A 23 -8.37 -6.91 -7.03
CA LYS A 23 -7.19 -6.02 -7.06
C LYS A 23 -6.40 -6.17 -8.38
N SER A 24 -5.86 -7.35 -8.65
CA SER A 24 -5.08 -7.63 -9.87
C SER A 24 -5.86 -7.35 -11.15
N THR A 25 -7.18 -7.58 -11.16
CA THR A 25 -8.04 -7.26 -12.31
C THR A 25 -8.08 -5.75 -12.54
N LEU A 26 -8.22 -4.96 -11.48
CA LEU A 26 -8.19 -3.50 -11.56
C LEU A 26 -6.82 -3.01 -12.07
N LEU A 27 -5.72 -3.55 -11.53
CA LEU A 27 -4.37 -3.18 -11.98
C LEU A 27 -4.16 -3.52 -13.46
N ARG A 28 -4.70 -4.63 -13.97
CA ARG A 28 -4.62 -5.00 -15.40
C ARG A 28 -5.41 -4.06 -16.30
N HIS A 29 -6.47 -3.41 -15.83
CA HIS A 29 -7.12 -2.32 -16.56
C HIS A 29 -6.25 -1.08 -16.59
N LEU A 30 -5.64 -0.70 -15.47
CA LEU A 30 -4.76 0.47 -15.36
C LEU A 30 -3.46 0.34 -16.17
N THR A 31 -2.98 -0.89 -16.39
CA THR A 31 -1.83 -1.16 -17.25
C THR A 31 -2.22 -1.37 -18.72
N GLY A 32 -3.51 -1.31 -19.04
CA GLY A 32 -4.03 -1.54 -20.39
C GLY A 32 -3.83 -2.96 -20.88
N VAL A 33 -3.74 -3.96 -19.99
CA VAL A 33 -3.78 -5.39 -20.32
C VAL A 33 -5.21 -5.83 -20.59
N TYR A 34 -6.16 -5.30 -19.82
CA TYR A 34 -7.59 -5.54 -20.05
C TYR A 34 -8.28 -4.26 -20.52
N ARG A 35 -9.18 -4.42 -21.48
CA ARG A 35 -10.11 -3.38 -21.86
C ARG A 35 -11.34 -3.43 -20.92
N GLN A 36 -11.80 -2.28 -20.47
CA GLN A 36 -13.01 -2.16 -19.70
C GLN A 36 -14.26 -2.37 -20.57
N ASP A 37 -15.28 -3.04 -20.04
CA ASP A 37 -16.58 -3.19 -20.71
C ASP A 37 -17.38 -1.89 -20.69
N SER A 38 -17.19 -1.05 -19.67
CA SER A 38 -17.84 0.25 -19.50
C SER A 38 -17.04 1.16 -18.57
N GLY A 39 -17.30 2.46 -18.63
CA GLY A 39 -16.54 3.47 -17.87
C GLY A 39 -15.24 3.88 -18.56
N THR A 40 -14.39 4.59 -17.84
CA THR A 40 -13.11 5.11 -18.34
C THR A 40 -11.96 4.69 -17.45
N VAL A 41 -10.81 4.42 -18.04
CA VAL A 41 -9.53 4.20 -17.35
C VAL A 41 -8.52 5.15 -17.96
N SER A 42 -8.11 6.15 -17.21
CA SER A 42 -7.24 7.21 -17.69
C SER A 42 -6.08 7.49 -16.75
N VAL A 43 -4.99 7.99 -17.32
CA VAL A 43 -3.83 8.52 -16.61
C VAL A 43 -3.61 9.94 -17.13
N ASP A 44 -3.61 10.93 -16.22
CA ASP A 44 -3.57 12.36 -16.56
C ASP A 44 -4.65 12.78 -17.60
N GLY A 45 -5.84 12.19 -17.49
CA GLY A 45 -6.94 12.46 -18.40
C GLY A 45 -6.87 11.79 -19.77
N ALA A 46 -5.79 11.07 -20.07
CA ALA A 46 -5.63 10.30 -21.30
C ALA A 46 -5.98 8.83 -21.12
N ASP A 47 -6.77 8.26 -22.04
CA ASP A 47 -7.11 6.85 -21.99
C ASP A 47 -5.86 5.96 -22.06
N VAL A 48 -5.88 4.87 -21.28
CA VAL A 48 -4.76 3.92 -21.22
C VAL A 48 -4.84 2.89 -22.34
N TRP A 49 -6.09 2.51 -22.74
CA TRP A 49 -6.26 1.45 -23.74
C TRP A 49 -5.64 1.83 -25.10
N GLU A 50 -4.76 0.96 -25.62
CA GLU A 50 -4.02 1.15 -26.88
C GLU A 50 -3.24 2.46 -26.99
N ASN A 51 -2.95 3.13 -25.88
CA ASN A 51 -2.21 4.39 -25.85
C ASN A 51 -0.74 4.14 -25.48
N VAL A 52 0.11 4.05 -26.49
CA VAL A 52 1.55 3.77 -26.33
C VAL A 52 2.23 4.86 -25.49
N ALA A 53 1.90 6.14 -25.73
CA ALA A 53 2.51 7.26 -25.01
C ALA A 53 2.23 7.20 -23.51
N VAL A 54 1.01 6.83 -23.11
CA VAL A 54 0.65 6.61 -21.70
C VAL A 54 1.36 5.37 -21.14
N LYS A 55 1.35 4.26 -21.89
CA LYS A 55 1.95 2.99 -21.43
C LYS A 55 3.46 3.09 -21.24
N GLN A 56 4.16 3.91 -22.01
CA GLN A 56 5.60 4.16 -21.84
C GLN A 56 5.94 4.93 -20.56
N ARG A 57 4.97 5.55 -19.93
CA ARG A 57 5.11 6.22 -18.62
C ARG A 57 4.77 5.32 -17.44
N ILE A 58 4.19 4.12 -17.71
CA ILE A 58 3.76 3.16 -16.70
C ILE A 58 4.74 1.97 -16.70
N ALA A 59 5.36 1.68 -15.56
CA ALA A 59 5.97 0.37 -15.32
C ALA A 59 5.09 -0.44 -14.37
N SER A 60 5.00 -1.74 -14.60
CA SER A 60 4.22 -2.62 -13.74
C SER A 60 4.99 -3.89 -13.38
N ILE A 61 4.79 -4.32 -12.13
CA ILE A 61 5.29 -5.59 -11.63
C ILE A 61 4.08 -6.39 -11.19
N PRO A 62 3.61 -7.35 -11.99
CA PRO A 62 2.54 -8.26 -11.59
C PRO A 62 3.03 -9.26 -10.55
N ASP A 63 2.12 -9.90 -9.82
CA ASP A 63 2.47 -10.94 -8.86
C ASP A 63 3.27 -12.08 -9.53
N ASP A 64 2.79 -12.57 -10.67
CA ASP A 64 3.57 -13.47 -11.54
C ASP A 64 4.22 -12.68 -12.68
N TRP A 65 5.52 -12.42 -12.57
CA TRP A 65 6.25 -11.70 -13.61
C TRP A 65 6.41 -12.52 -14.90
N HIS A 66 6.01 -11.94 -16.01
CA HIS A 66 6.09 -12.57 -17.32
C HIS A 66 7.44 -12.27 -17.98
N TYR A 67 8.14 -13.31 -18.37
CA TYR A 67 9.44 -13.24 -19.04
C TYR A 67 9.54 -14.31 -20.15
N PHE A 68 10.43 -14.14 -21.09
CA PHE A 68 10.66 -15.16 -22.12
C PHE A 68 11.40 -16.35 -21.51
N MET A 69 10.96 -17.56 -21.80
CA MET A 69 11.42 -18.80 -21.14
C MET A 69 12.94 -19.00 -21.13
N GLN A 70 13.63 -18.53 -22.17
CA GLN A 70 15.09 -18.65 -22.33
C GLN A 70 15.83 -17.34 -22.05
N SER A 71 15.16 -16.31 -21.53
CA SER A 71 15.78 -15.03 -21.25
C SER A 71 16.56 -15.03 -19.95
N SER A 72 17.69 -14.33 -19.98
CA SER A 72 18.40 -13.85 -18.80
C SER A 72 17.83 -12.49 -18.37
N ILE A 73 18.26 -12.01 -17.18
CA ILE A 73 17.94 -10.65 -16.72
C ILE A 73 18.41 -9.61 -17.74
N ARG A 74 19.63 -9.81 -18.30
CA ARG A 74 20.19 -8.94 -19.34
C ARG A 74 19.34 -8.93 -20.62
N ASP A 75 18.76 -10.04 -21.02
CA ASP A 75 17.91 -10.10 -22.21
C ASP A 75 16.60 -9.36 -21.98
N MET A 76 15.99 -9.53 -20.81
CA MET A 76 14.81 -8.77 -20.42
C MET A 76 15.10 -7.27 -20.29
N MET A 77 16.27 -6.89 -19.75
CA MET A 77 16.70 -5.48 -19.71
C MET A 77 16.76 -4.88 -21.13
N LYS A 78 17.38 -5.58 -22.08
CA LYS A 78 17.44 -5.12 -23.49
C LYS A 78 16.04 -4.98 -24.09
N PHE A 79 15.15 -5.93 -23.80
CA PHE A 79 13.76 -5.89 -24.24
C PHE A 79 13.04 -4.64 -23.70
N TYR A 80 13.07 -4.41 -22.37
CA TYR A 80 12.44 -3.24 -21.76
C TYR A 80 13.04 -1.92 -22.27
N ARG A 81 14.37 -1.83 -22.41
CA ARG A 81 15.04 -0.67 -22.99
C ARG A 81 14.55 -0.32 -24.40
N GLY A 82 14.11 -1.30 -25.18
CA GLY A 82 13.55 -1.08 -26.52
C GLY A 82 12.16 -0.41 -26.48
N PHE A 83 11.41 -0.52 -25.40
CA PHE A 83 10.06 0.02 -25.28
C PHE A 83 9.97 1.27 -24.42
N TYR A 84 10.91 1.47 -23.48
CA TYR A 84 10.93 2.62 -22.58
C TYR A 84 12.01 3.62 -23.02
N PRO A 85 11.64 4.74 -23.64
CA PRO A 85 12.61 5.72 -24.16
C PRO A 85 13.49 6.35 -23.09
N GLN A 86 12.99 6.39 -21.83
CA GLN A 86 13.67 6.97 -20.68
C GLN A 86 14.49 5.94 -19.90
N PHE A 87 14.67 4.71 -20.42
CA PHE A 87 15.41 3.67 -19.71
C PHE A 87 16.80 4.13 -19.33
N ASN A 88 17.13 4.09 -18.05
CA ASN A 88 18.37 4.62 -17.49
C ASN A 88 19.40 3.50 -17.25
N MET A 89 20.43 3.43 -18.12
CA MET A 89 21.50 2.44 -18.01
C MET A 89 22.44 2.68 -16.82
N GLU A 90 22.67 3.95 -16.44
CA GLU A 90 23.51 4.27 -15.27
C GLU A 90 22.84 3.74 -13.99
N ARG A 91 21.52 3.93 -13.88
CA ARG A 91 20.72 3.38 -12.79
C ARG A 91 20.75 1.85 -12.79
N TYR A 92 20.71 1.22 -13.98
CA TYR A 92 20.81 -0.23 -14.10
C TYR A 92 22.11 -0.75 -13.50
N GLU A 93 23.25 -0.10 -13.79
CA GLU A 93 24.55 -0.47 -13.22
C GLU A 93 24.60 -0.22 -11.69
N LYS A 94 24.04 0.88 -11.20
CA LYS A 94 23.94 1.17 -9.75
C LYS A 94 23.13 0.11 -9.01
N LEU A 95 21.97 -0.24 -9.55
CA LEU A 95 21.06 -1.22 -8.93
C LEU A 95 21.57 -2.66 -8.99
N ARG A 96 22.54 -2.96 -9.84
CA ARG A 96 23.26 -4.25 -9.81
C ARG A 96 23.85 -4.56 -8.44
N GLY A 97 24.41 -3.56 -7.77
CA GLY A 97 24.96 -3.72 -6.42
C GLY A 97 23.89 -3.96 -5.35
N VAL A 98 22.70 -3.42 -5.54
CA VAL A 98 21.56 -3.56 -4.60
C VAL A 98 20.98 -4.97 -4.68
N PHE A 99 20.64 -5.42 -5.87
CA PHE A 99 19.96 -6.72 -6.08
C PHE A 99 20.93 -7.90 -6.08
N SER A 100 22.24 -7.66 -6.37
CA SER A 100 23.31 -8.66 -6.33
C SER A 100 23.00 -9.96 -7.10
N LEU A 101 22.25 -9.85 -8.21
CA LEU A 101 21.91 -10.98 -9.08
C LEU A 101 22.87 -11.08 -10.28
N ASP A 102 23.19 -12.29 -10.70
CA ASP A 102 23.90 -12.50 -11.96
C ASP A 102 22.96 -12.24 -13.17
N GLU A 103 23.20 -11.12 -13.85
CA GLU A 103 22.37 -10.71 -14.98
C GLU A 103 22.38 -11.68 -16.18
N LYS A 104 23.36 -12.60 -16.24
CA LYS A 104 23.47 -13.63 -17.29
C LYS A 104 22.70 -14.90 -16.96
N GLN A 105 22.29 -15.07 -15.68
CA GLN A 105 21.52 -16.23 -15.28
C GLN A 105 20.14 -16.23 -15.91
N LEU A 106 19.68 -17.41 -16.35
CA LEU A 106 18.32 -17.57 -16.88
C LEU A 106 17.29 -17.34 -15.78
N ILE A 107 16.30 -16.48 -16.04
CA ILE A 107 15.28 -16.08 -15.05
C ILE A 107 14.52 -17.28 -14.51
N ARG A 108 14.21 -18.28 -15.34
CA ARG A 108 13.52 -19.51 -14.92
C ARG A 108 14.28 -20.34 -13.88
N ARG A 109 15.58 -20.10 -13.67
CA ARG A 109 16.40 -20.78 -12.66
C ARG A 109 16.47 -20.00 -11.34
N LEU A 110 15.96 -18.78 -11.31
CA LEU A 110 15.87 -17.95 -10.12
C LEU A 110 14.72 -18.43 -9.23
N SER A 111 14.85 -18.29 -7.92
CA SER A 111 13.71 -18.42 -7.00
C SER A 111 12.65 -17.34 -7.30
N LYS A 112 11.40 -17.54 -6.86
CA LYS A 112 10.35 -16.52 -7.05
C LYS A 112 10.76 -15.15 -6.49
N GLY A 113 11.36 -15.11 -5.30
CA GLY A 113 11.88 -13.86 -4.73
C GLY A 113 12.97 -13.23 -5.58
N MET A 114 13.91 -14.01 -6.13
CA MET A 114 14.95 -13.48 -7.02
C MET A 114 14.35 -13.01 -8.37
N GLN A 115 13.32 -13.68 -8.90
CA GLN A 115 12.60 -13.22 -10.09
C GLN A 115 11.93 -11.87 -9.83
N LYS A 116 11.32 -11.69 -8.67
CA LYS A 116 10.71 -10.43 -8.25
C LYS A 116 11.75 -9.32 -8.11
N GLN A 117 12.92 -9.62 -7.53
CA GLN A 117 14.06 -8.68 -7.49
C GLN A 117 14.52 -8.27 -8.89
N ALA A 118 14.64 -9.21 -9.82
CA ALA A 118 14.99 -8.92 -11.21
C ALA A 118 13.93 -8.04 -11.91
N ALA A 119 12.63 -8.28 -11.64
CA ALA A 119 11.56 -7.44 -12.11
C ALA A 119 11.67 -6.00 -11.58
N PHE A 120 11.94 -5.81 -10.29
CA PHE A 120 12.20 -4.49 -9.70
C PHE A 120 13.41 -3.82 -10.32
N TRP A 121 14.52 -4.53 -10.43
CA TRP A 121 15.74 -3.99 -11.06
C TRP A 121 15.46 -3.39 -12.43
N ILE A 122 14.74 -4.09 -13.28
CA ILE A 122 14.41 -3.63 -14.63
C ILE A 122 13.37 -2.51 -14.60
N ALA A 123 12.27 -2.69 -13.86
CA ALA A 123 11.16 -1.74 -13.83
C ALA A 123 11.58 -0.36 -13.31
N MET A 124 12.41 -0.31 -12.25
CA MET A 124 12.94 0.95 -11.71
C MET A 124 13.85 1.68 -12.70
N CYS A 125 14.52 0.93 -13.61
CA CYS A 125 15.36 1.53 -14.67
C CYS A 125 14.55 2.09 -15.85
N CYS A 126 13.28 1.70 -15.98
CA CYS A 126 12.37 2.29 -16.97
C CYS A 126 12.04 3.76 -16.67
N MET A 127 12.41 4.27 -15.49
CA MET A 127 12.15 5.63 -15.02
C MET A 127 10.68 6.03 -15.15
N PRO A 128 9.75 5.20 -14.65
CA PRO A 128 8.32 5.42 -14.86
C PRO A 128 7.81 6.65 -14.08
N ASP A 129 6.78 7.31 -14.62
CA ASP A 129 6.01 8.30 -13.88
C ASP A 129 4.99 7.61 -12.97
N TYR A 130 4.52 6.43 -13.38
CA TYR A 130 3.53 5.59 -12.68
C TYR A 130 4.06 4.19 -12.49
N LEU A 131 4.14 3.75 -11.24
CA LEU A 131 4.59 2.41 -10.87
C LEU A 131 3.41 1.61 -10.31
N ILE A 132 3.01 0.54 -10.99
CA ILE A 132 1.88 -0.31 -10.61
C ILE A 132 2.38 -1.67 -10.15
N LEU A 133 2.11 -2.00 -8.90
CA LEU A 133 2.68 -3.15 -8.21
C LEU A 133 1.59 -4.08 -7.68
N ASP A 134 1.63 -5.35 -8.07
CA ASP A 134 0.69 -6.37 -7.59
C ASP A 134 1.43 -7.30 -6.62
N GLU A 135 1.07 -7.27 -5.33
CA GLU A 135 1.69 -8.03 -4.23
C GLU A 135 3.24 -7.98 -4.28
N PRO A 136 3.86 -6.77 -4.30
CA PRO A 136 5.25 -6.61 -4.72
C PRO A 136 6.28 -7.21 -3.78
N VAL A 137 5.98 -7.31 -2.50
CA VAL A 137 6.94 -7.76 -1.48
C VAL A 137 6.75 -9.20 -1.04
N ASP A 138 5.74 -9.89 -1.58
CA ASP A 138 5.53 -11.30 -1.34
C ASP A 138 6.73 -12.13 -1.83
N GLY A 139 7.22 -13.02 -0.95
CA GLY A 139 8.37 -13.87 -1.24
C GLY A 139 9.73 -13.18 -1.18
N LEU A 140 9.79 -11.90 -0.83
CA LEU A 140 11.05 -11.22 -0.52
C LEU A 140 11.41 -11.41 0.97
N ASP A 141 12.70 -11.57 1.23
CA ASP A 141 13.21 -11.54 2.60
C ASP A 141 13.08 -10.12 3.21
N PRO A 142 13.12 -9.98 4.56
CA PRO A 142 12.90 -8.69 5.21
C PRO A 142 13.91 -7.59 4.84
N VAL A 143 15.15 -7.95 4.49
CA VAL A 143 16.18 -6.98 4.10
C VAL A 143 15.88 -6.44 2.72
N MET A 144 15.61 -7.33 1.76
CA MET A 144 15.27 -6.97 0.39
C MET A 144 13.95 -6.19 0.33
N ARG A 145 12.96 -6.56 1.13
CA ARG A 145 11.70 -5.82 1.26
C ARG A 145 11.94 -4.35 1.63
N ARG A 146 12.77 -4.10 2.65
CA ARG A 146 13.13 -2.72 3.05
C ARG A 146 13.88 -1.96 1.96
N GLN A 147 14.80 -2.63 1.26
CA GLN A 147 15.54 -2.00 0.15
C GLN A 147 14.61 -1.59 -0.99
N VAL A 148 13.69 -2.47 -1.38
CA VAL A 148 12.70 -2.17 -2.42
C VAL A 148 11.82 -0.97 -2.04
N TRP A 149 11.28 -0.95 -0.82
CA TRP A 149 10.49 0.19 -0.34
C TRP A 149 11.31 1.48 -0.29
N SER A 150 12.57 1.42 0.15
CA SER A 150 13.46 2.59 0.15
C SER A 150 13.68 3.15 -1.25
N LEU A 151 13.87 2.29 -2.25
CA LEU A 151 14.02 2.72 -3.66
C LEU A 151 12.73 3.35 -4.20
N ILE A 152 11.57 2.78 -3.88
CA ILE A 152 10.26 3.32 -4.28
C ILE A 152 10.05 4.70 -3.65
N MET A 153 10.24 4.82 -2.34
CA MET A 153 10.09 6.10 -1.62
C MET A 153 11.05 7.17 -2.14
N GLN A 154 12.28 6.79 -2.51
CA GLN A 154 13.23 7.70 -3.13
C GLN A 154 12.71 8.22 -4.48
N ASP A 155 12.16 7.36 -5.34
CA ASP A 155 11.59 7.78 -6.62
C ASP A 155 10.35 8.67 -6.44
N VAL A 156 9.55 8.42 -5.44
CA VAL A 156 8.41 9.29 -5.09
C VAL A 156 8.92 10.67 -4.65
N ALA A 157 9.89 10.71 -3.73
CA ALA A 157 10.40 11.96 -3.19
C ALA A 157 11.19 12.80 -4.21
N GLU A 158 12.04 12.17 -5.03
CA GLU A 158 12.95 12.88 -5.93
C GLU A 158 12.32 13.18 -7.31
N ARG A 159 11.40 12.32 -7.77
CA ARG A 159 10.87 12.36 -9.13
C ARG A 159 9.36 12.60 -9.19
N GLY A 160 8.67 12.55 -8.04
CA GLY A 160 7.21 12.64 -8.02
C GLY A 160 6.53 11.42 -8.64
N THR A 161 7.18 10.24 -8.65
CA THR A 161 6.60 9.00 -9.15
C THR A 161 5.33 8.67 -8.37
N THR A 162 4.24 8.40 -9.07
CA THR A 162 2.99 7.93 -8.47
C THR A 162 2.99 6.42 -8.38
N VAL A 163 2.68 5.89 -7.22
CA VAL A 163 2.74 4.43 -6.98
C VAL A 163 1.36 3.92 -6.58
N LEU A 164 0.91 2.87 -7.26
CA LEU A 164 -0.25 2.08 -6.85
C LEU A 164 0.20 0.67 -6.52
N VAL A 165 0.00 0.27 -5.28
CA VAL A 165 0.40 -1.05 -4.80
C VAL A 165 -0.80 -1.83 -4.28
N SER A 166 -0.97 -3.07 -4.73
CA SER A 166 -1.94 -3.99 -4.13
C SER A 166 -1.28 -4.81 -3.03
N SER A 167 -2.01 -5.06 -1.96
CA SER A 167 -1.64 -6.04 -0.92
C SER A 167 -2.89 -6.67 -0.29
N HIS A 168 -2.74 -7.89 0.21
CA HIS A 168 -3.72 -8.50 1.09
C HIS A 168 -3.38 -8.25 2.56
N ASN A 169 -2.24 -7.61 2.86
CA ASN A 169 -1.73 -7.34 4.20
C ASN A 169 -1.59 -5.83 4.44
N LEU A 170 -2.41 -5.30 5.33
CA LEU A 170 -2.41 -3.88 5.70
C LEU A 170 -1.10 -3.42 6.34
N ARG A 171 -0.48 -4.28 7.16
CA ARG A 171 0.77 -3.96 7.88
C ARG A 171 1.93 -3.63 6.95
N GLU A 172 1.94 -4.25 5.77
CA GLU A 172 3.00 -4.00 4.77
C GLU A 172 2.94 -2.60 4.17
N LEU A 173 1.78 -1.98 4.21
CA LEU A 173 1.50 -0.69 3.60
C LEU A 173 1.48 0.46 4.60
N GLU A 174 1.37 0.17 5.90
CA GLU A 174 1.20 1.14 6.97
C GLU A 174 2.28 2.21 7.01
N ASP A 175 3.55 1.79 6.81
CA ASP A 175 4.71 2.68 6.89
C ASP A 175 5.05 3.38 5.56
N VAL A 176 4.38 3.04 4.46
CA VAL A 176 4.80 3.47 3.13
C VAL A 176 3.73 4.18 2.32
N CYS A 177 2.44 4.00 2.64
CA CYS A 177 1.35 4.58 1.88
C CYS A 177 0.90 5.94 2.44
N ASP A 178 0.49 6.84 1.53
CA ASP A 178 -0.17 8.10 1.88
C ASP A 178 -1.69 7.96 1.82
N HIS A 179 -2.18 7.08 0.95
CA HIS A 179 -3.59 6.82 0.69
C HIS A 179 -3.85 5.32 0.69
N VAL A 180 -5.05 4.95 1.11
CA VAL A 180 -5.48 3.54 1.13
C VAL A 180 -6.89 3.41 0.58
N GLY A 181 -7.08 2.40 -0.28
CA GLY A 181 -8.37 1.95 -0.76
C GLY A 181 -8.63 0.51 -0.33
N ILE A 182 -9.80 0.23 0.21
CA ILE A 182 -10.23 -1.14 0.50
C ILE A 182 -11.11 -1.65 -0.60
N MET A 183 -10.74 -2.82 -1.11
CA MET A 183 -11.49 -3.50 -2.15
C MET A 183 -12.03 -4.85 -1.67
N ASN A 184 -13.32 -5.10 -1.87
CA ASN A 184 -13.94 -6.39 -1.60
C ASN A 184 -15.00 -6.71 -2.67
N LYS A 185 -15.04 -7.99 -3.10
CA LYS A 185 -16.01 -8.51 -4.10
C LYS A 185 -16.17 -7.60 -5.32
N GLY A 186 -15.03 -7.07 -5.80
CA GLY A 186 -14.96 -6.21 -6.94
C GLY A 186 -15.53 -4.80 -6.70
N LYS A 187 -15.55 -4.27 -5.49
CA LYS A 187 -15.98 -2.90 -5.14
C LYS A 187 -14.92 -2.25 -4.25
N VAL A 188 -14.64 -0.98 -4.50
CA VAL A 188 -13.92 -0.14 -3.52
C VAL A 188 -14.93 0.28 -2.46
N LEU A 189 -14.69 -0.13 -1.22
CA LEU A 189 -15.56 0.13 -0.07
C LEU A 189 -15.20 1.44 0.63
N LEU A 190 -13.91 1.73 0.70
CA LEU A 190 -13.35 2.92 1.33
C LEU A 190 -12.17 3.42 0.53
N GLU A 191 -12.03 4.74 0.47
CA GLU A 191 -10.88 5.44 -0.11
C GLU A 191 -10.60 6.66 0.76
N ARG A 192 -9.42 6.75 1.40
CA ARG A 192 -9.03 7.84 2.32
C ARG A 192 -7.52 8.06 2.30
N SER A 193 -7.11 9.27 2.64
CA SER A 193 -5.73 9.52 3.05
C SER A 193 -5.48 8.98 4.46
N LEU A 194 -4.26 8.55 4.75
CA LEU A 194 -3.91 8.08 6.09
C LEU A 194 -3.99 9.19 7.13
N SER A 195 -3.64 10.42 6.74
CA SER A 195 -3.78 11.59 7.62
C SER A 195 -5.23 11.81 8.06
N GLU A 196 -6.20 11.78 7.14
CA GLU A 196 -7.63 11.91 7.48
C GLU A 196 -8.10 10.81 8.42
N LEU A 197 -7.62 9.57 8.24
CA LEU A 197 -7.97 8.45 9.10
C LEU A 197 -7.40 8.60 10.51
N GLN A 198 -6.16 9.10 10.62
CA GLN A 198 -5.48 9.30 11.90
C GLN A 198 -6.01 10.51 12.68
N GLU A 199 -6.47 11.56 11.99
CA GLU A 199 -6.99 12.78 12.64
C GLU A 199 -8.33 12.55 13.37
N ASN A 200 -9.12 11.56 12.93
CA ASN A 200 -10.48 11.34 13.41
C ASN A 200 -10.61 10.19 14.42
N THR A 201 -9.54 9.50 14.74
CA THR A 201 -9.56 8.35 15.63
C THR A 201 -8.35 8.36 16.57
N VAL A 202 -8.57 8.25 17.85
CA VAL A 202 -7.54 8.34 18.90
C VAL A 202 -7.54 7.07 19.73
N LYS A 203 -6.37 6.45 19.84
CA LYS A 203 -6.12 5.33 20.75
C LYS A 203 -5.36 5.84 21.96
N MET A 204 -5.94 5.62 23.14
CA MET A 204 -5.37 6.03 24.42
C MET A 204 -4.99 4.79 25.22
N GLN A 205 -3.77 4.76 25.76
CA GLN A 205 -3.39 3.83 26.81
C GLN A 205 -3.42 4.55 28.15
N ILE A 206 -4.19 4.01 29.10
CA ILE A 206 -4.49 4.70 30.35
C ILE A 206 -4.36 3.72 31.53
N VAL A 207 -3.76 4.18 32.62
CA VAL A 207 -3.78 3.50 33.93
C VAL A 207 -4.47 4.40 34.92
N PHE A 208 -5.62 3.97 35.44
CA PHE A 208 -6.37 4.73 36.42
C PHE A 208 -5.91 4.41 37.84
N ARG A 209 -6.21 5.34 38.79
CA ARG A 209 -6.03 5.10 40.22
C ARG A 209 -7.16 4.20 40.74
N GLY A 210 -6.82 3.08 41.34
CA GLY A 210 -7.80 2.13 41.88
C GLY A 210 -7.96 0.87 41.04
N GLU A 211 -8.97 0.07 41.35
CA GLU A 211 -9.32 -1.14 40.62
C GLU A 211 -10.44 -0.84 39.63
N GLY A 212 -10.16 -1.02 38.35
CA GLY A 212 -11.11 -0.82 37.23
C GLY A 212 -11.05 0.55 36.56
N ALA A 213 -11.80 0.69 35.47
CA ALA A 213 -11.97 1.96 34.77
C ALA A 213 -13.05 2.80 35.48
N PRO A 214 -12.82 4.11 35.69
CA PRO A 214 -13.88 5.01 36.13
C PRO A 214 -14.91 5.20 35.03
N GLU A 215 -16.06 5.75 35.40
CA GLU A 215 -17.04 6.16 34.37
C GLU A 215 -16.43 7.22 33.45
N LEU A 216 -16.44 6.98 32.16
CA LEU A 216 -15.85 7.88 31.18
C LEU A 216 -16.69 9.17 31.06
N PRO A 217 -16.06 10.33 30.82
CA PRO A 217 -16.79 11.60 30.68
C PRO A 217 -17.85 11.54 29.56
N ALA A 218 -19.05 12.02 29.90
CA ALA A 218 -20.14 12.06 28.92
C ALA A 218 -19.77 12.86 27.68
N GLY A 219 -20.18 12.35 26.52
CA GLY A 219 -19.92 12.98 25.19
C GLY A 219 -18.60 12.63 24.54
N LEU A 220 -17.86 11.65 25.05
CA LEU A 220 -16.81 10.96 24.31
C LEU A 220 -17.42 9.88 23.42
N ASN A 221 -17.04 9.87 22.14
CA ASN A 221 -17.51 8.84 21.21
C ASN A 221 -16.59 7.62 21.32
N LEU A 222 -16.92 6.70 22.21
CA LEU A 222 -16.21 5.46 22.47
C LEU A 222 -16.44 4.49 21.29
N LEU A 223 -15.36 4.01 20.67
CA LEU A 223 -15.39 2.99 19.63
C LEU A 223 -15.03 1.61 20.17
N HIS A 224 -14.05 1.54 21.05
CA HIS A 224 -13.57 0.29 21.64
C HIS A 224 -12.93 0.50 23.01
N GLU A 225 -13.05 -0.50 23.86
CA GLU A 225 -12.37 -0.58 25.15
C GLU A 225 -11.87 -2.00 25.37
N SER A 226 -10.63 -2.11 25.80
CA SER A 226 -10.01 -3.36 26.24
C SER A 226 -9.01 -3.07 27.36
N HIS A 227 -8.64 -4.09 28.11
CA HIS A 227 -7.60 -3.94 29.13
C HIS A 227 -6.68 -5.16 29.19
N LEU A 228 -5.42 -4.90 29.53
CA LEU A 228 -4.43 -5.92 29.84
C LEU A 228 -3.85 -5.60 31.22
N GLY A 229 -4.23 -6.37 32.24
CA GLY A 229 -3.92 -6.05 33.60
C GLY A 229 -4.55 -4.70 34.00
N ARG A 230 -3.71 -3.73 34.38
CA ARG A 230 -4.15 -2.36 34.79
C ARG A 230 -4.09 -1.35 33.64
N VAL A 231 -3.62 -1.73 32.46
CA VAL A 231 -3.55 -0.84 31.31
C VAL A 231 -4.83 -0.97 30.50
N PHE A 232 -5.59 0.11 30.43
CA PHE A 232 -6.76 0.23 29.56
C PHE A 232 -6.31 0.77 28.20
N THR A 233 -6.76 0.12 27.13
CA THR A 233 -6.62 0.60 25.74
C THR A 233 -8.01 1.01 25.28
N ILE A 234 -8.19 2.30 25.06
CA ILE A 234 -9.49 2.88 24.73
C ILE A 234 -9.36 3.65 23.43
N ILE A 235 -10.29 3.42 22.50
CA ILE A 235 -10.30 4.06 21.18
C ILE A 235 -11.53 4.93 21.07
N PHE A 236 -11.31 6.19 20.71
CA PHE A 236 -12.35 7.20 20.57
C PHE A 236 -12.37 7.77 19.14
N ARG A 237 -13.54 8.17 18.69
CA ARG A 237 -13.67 9.04 17.52
C ARG A 237 -13.67 10.50 17.97
N GLY A 238 -12.77 11.30 17.43
CA GLY A 238 -12.69 12.72 17.70
C GLY A 238 -11.27 13.28 17.74
N ASN A 239 -11.16 14.54 18.12
CA ASN A 239 -9.89 15.25 18.19
C ASN A 239 -9.06 14.81 19.40
N THR A 240 -7.78 14.50 19.17
CA THR A 240 -6.83 13.99 20.19
C THR A 240 -6.71 14.94 21.37
N GLN A 241 -6.59 16.24 21.15
CA GLN A 241 -6.41 17.22 22.21
C GLN A 241 -7.61 17.29 23.15
N GLN A 242 -8.82 17.36 22.59
CA GLN A 242 -10.06 17.41 23.38
C GLN A 242 -10.28 16.13 24.20
N ILE A 243 -9.96 14.97 23.62
CA ILE A 243 -10.08 13.69 24.29
C ILE A 243 -9.05 13.61 25.43
N THR A 244 -7.81 13.99 25.17
CA THR A 244 -6.74 14.02 26.19
C THR A 244 -7.09 14.93 27.35
N GLU A 245 -7.57 16.15 27.12
CA GLU A 245 -7.98 17.10 28.16
C GLU A 245 -9.11 16.55 29.05
N ARG A 246 -10.10 15.88 28.45
CA ARG A 246 -11.22 15.30 29.18
C ARG A 246 -10.82 14.08 30.03
N LEU A 247 -9.92 13.24 29.47
CA LEU A 247 -9.43 12.06 30.20
C LEU A 247 -8.45 12.45 31.31
N ALA A 248 -7.69 13.54 31.16
CA ALA A 248 -6.81 14.08 32.19
C ALA A 248 -7.58 14.50 33.45
N ALA A 249 -8.85 14.92 33.32
CA ALA A 249 -9.71 15.28 34.45
C ALA A 249 -10.02 14.07 35.38
N LEU A 250 -9.81 12.84 34.92
CA LEU A 250 -9.95 11.61 35.73
C LEU A 250 -8.71 11.30 36.59
N ASP A 251 -7.69 12.16 36.59
CA ASP A 251 -6.44 12.01 37.33
C ASP A 251 -5.76 10.63 37.13
N PRO A 252 -5.50 10.21 35.88
CA PRO A 252 -4.87 8.92 35.60
C PRO A 252 -3.43 8.89 36.14
N VAL A 253 -2.95 7.71 36.53
CA VAL A 253 -1.53 7.48 36.91
C VAL A 253 -0.62 7.58 35.68
N TYR A 254 -1.13 7.12 34.55
CA TYR A 254 -0.47 7.17 33.27
C TYR A 254 -1.50 7.34 32.13
N MET A 255 -1.16 8.14 31.15
CA MET A 255 -1.99 8.34 29.97
C MET A 255 -1.10 8.73 28.77
N GLU A 256 -1.27 8.05 27.66
CA GLU A 256 -0.54 8.29 26.42
C GLU A 256 -1.45 8.06 25.21
N ALA A 257 -1.36 8.96 24.22
CA ALA A 257 -1.95 8.72 22.91
C ALA A 257 -0.99 7.87 22.07
N VAL A 258 -1.46 6.71 21.62
CA VAL A 258 -0.68 5.75 20.85
C VAL A 258 -1.19 5.74 19.42
N PRO A 259 -0.30 5.67 18.39
CA PRO A 259 -0.75 5.54 17.01
C PRO A 259 -1.67 4.32 16.83
N LEU A 260 -2.74 4.49 16.06
CA LEU A 260 -3.56 3.38 15.60
C LEU A 260 -2.86 2.69 14.44
N THR A 261 -2.91 1.36 14.43
CA THR A 261 -2.54 0.61 13.25
C THR A 261 -3.60 0.77 12.16
N LEU A 262 -3.22 0.61 10.90
CA LEU A 262 -4.19 0.61 9.79
C LEU A 262 -5.30 -0.43 10.01
N GLU A 263 -4.96 -1.60 10.53
CA GLU A 263 -5.94 -2.65 10.87
C GLU A 263 -6.97 -2.15 11.89
N GLU A 264 -6.53 -1.50 12.94
CA GLU A 264 -7.41 -0.92 13.97
C GLU A 264 -8.30 0.18 13.37
N ILE A 265 -7.73 1.11 12.62
CA ILE A 265 -8.49 2.18 11.95
C ILE A 265 -9.60 1.57 11.10
N PHE A 266 -9.30 0.54 10.31
CA PHE A 266 -10.28 -0.09 9.44
C PHE A 266 -11.37 -0.82 10.22
N ILE A 267 -11.02 -1.54 11.29
CA ILE A 267 -12.01 -2.20 12.14
C ILE A 267 -13.00 -1.18 12.72
N TYR A 268 -12.51 -0.02 13.16
CA TYR A 268 -13.34 0.97 13.87
C TYR A 268 -14.06 1.94 12.92
N GLU A 269 -13.50 2.25 11.75
CA GLU A 269 -14.17 3.06 10.73
C GLU A 269 -15.26 2.27 9.98
N LEU A 270 -15.01 0.99 9.68
CA LEU A 270 -15.92 0.14 8.92
C LEU A 270 -16.75 -0.82 9.79
N GLY A 271 -16.36 -1.03 11.05
CA GLY A 271 -16.97 -2.00 11.96
C GLY A 271 -18.44 -1.74 12.33
N GLY A 272 -19.01 -0.60 11.91
CA GLY A 272 -20.45 -0.33 11.99
C GLY A 272 -21.26 -0.78 10.78
N ALA A 273 -20.59 -1.17 9.66
CA ALA A 273 -21.29 -1.36 8.38
C ALA A 273 -21.37 -2.80 7.90
N ASP A 274 -20.41 -3.68 8.17
CA ASP A 274 -20.49 -5.07 7.69
C ASP A 274 -19.48 -6.02 8.33
N TYR A 275 -19.93 -7.20 8.73
CA TYR A 275 -19.10 -8.36 9.16
C TYR A 275 -18.01 -8.76 8.15
N ALA A 276 -18.12 -8.31 6.91
CA ALA A 276 -17.19 -8.57 5.82
C ALA A 276 -15.79 -7.97 6.02
N VAL A 277 -15.62 -7.03 6.94
CA VAL A 277 -14.32 -6.38 7.19
C VAL A 277 -13.46 -7.19 8.14
N ARG A 278 -14.05 -7.92 9.08
CA ARG A 278 -13.30 -8.83 9.97
C ARG A 278 -12.57 -9.92 9.19
N ASP A 279 -13.18 -10.42 8.11
CA ASP A 279 -12.57 -11.43 7.24
C ASP A 279 -11.45 -10.88 6.33
N ILE A 280 -11.28 -9.55 6.30
CA ILE A 280 -10.23 -8.87 5.51
C ILE A 280 -9.00 -8.58 6.37
N VAL A 281 -9.18 -8.42 7.68
CA VAL A 281 -8.17 -7.89 8.62
C VAL A 281 -7.57 -9.00 9.50
N LEU A 282 -8.23 -10.14 9.64
CA LEU A 282 -7.76 -11.32 10.39
C LEU A 282 -7.36 -12.45 9.45
#